data_c4a4f87095b5a2b265835adc9e6869cb
#
_entry.id   c4a4f87095b5a2b265835adc9e6869cb
#
_cell.length_a   1.000
_cell.length_b   1.000
_cell.length_c   1.000
_cell.angle_alpha   90.00
_cell.angle_beta   90.00
_cell.angle_gamma   90.00
#
_symmetry.space_group_name_H-M   'P 1'
#
loop_
_entity.id
_entity.type
_entity.pdbx_description
1 polymer ?
#
loop_
_entity_poly.entity_id
_entity_poly.type
_entity_poly.pdbx_seq_one_letter_code
_entity_poly.pdbx_strand_id
1 'polypeptide(L)'
;MKKLIMLVVMLLTLAFSAVCSAASGKILDAEEAIAAKFMEGNYKAVSAMLTADMQKNFTQEAYTNFHSQLNSEFGQLTTKKLRIIEKFDDADVLTYQIIGEKVPAARFVFIFVLNGEKPLLNDFRVMLPKPKEAAPAK
;
A
#
# COMPACT_ATOMS: atom_id res chain seq x y z
N MET A 1 14.81 24.94 -40.45
CA MET A 1 14.97 25.30 -39.02
C MET A 1 13.71 25.07 -38.20
N LYS A 2 12.55 25.59 -38.58
CA LYS A 2 11.30 25.38 -37.81
C LYS A 2 10.88 23.92 -37.61
N LYS A 3 11.08 23.05 -38.62
CA LYS A 3 10.78 21.61 -38.53
C LYS A 3 11.75 20.85 -37.61
N LEU A 4 13.00 21.26 -37.54
CA LEU A 4 14.00 20.65 -36.68
C LEU A 4 13.78 21.00 -35.23
N ILE A 5 13.38 22.25 -34.92
CA ILE A 5 13.06 22.70 -33.58
C ILE A 5 11.81 21.97 -33.04
N MET A 6 10.80 21.76 -33.92
CA MET A 6 9.57 21.05 -33.54
C MET A 6 9.84 19.57 -33.21
N LEU A 7 10.77 18.94 -33.96
CA LEU A 7 11.18 17.54 -33.71
C LEU A 7 11.96 17.40 -32.41
N VAL A 8 12.83 18.35 -32.07
CA VAL A 8 13.60 18.36 -30.83
C VAL A 8 12.68 18.60 -29.61
N VAL A 9 11.71 19.49 -29.72
CA VAL A 9 10.70 19.72 -28.66
C VAL A 9 9.82 18.49 -28.46
N MET A 10 9.43 17.79 -29.52
CA MET A 10 8.64 16.57 -29.43
C MET A 10 9.41 15.41 -28.82
N LEU A 11 10.73 15.30 -29.11
CA LEU A 11 11.61 14.30 -28.49
C LEU A 11 11.85 14.60 -27.00
N LEU A 12 11.99 15.87 -26.61
CA LEU A 12 12.14 16.27 -25.21
C LEU A 12 10.87 16.01 -24.39
N THR A 13 9.69 16.24 -24.95
CA THR A 13 8.42 15.95 -24.25
C THR A 13 8.18 14.45 -24.07
N LEU A 14 8.57 13.62 -25.05
CA LEU A 14 8.49 12.16 -24.93
C LEU A 14 9.48 11.60 -23.88
N ALA A 15 10.69 12.16 -23.80
CA ALA A 15 11.68 11.76 -22.79
C ALA A 15 11.24 12.13 -21.37
N PHE A 16 10.59 13.29 -21.19
CA PHE A 16 10.09 13.73 -19.88
C PHE A 16 8.91 12.87 -19.39
N SER A 17 8.01 12.45 -20.29
CA SER A 17 6.88 11.56 -19.95
C SER A 17 7.36 10.16 -19.54
N ALA A 18 8.39 9.62 -20.20
CA ALA A 18 8.95 8.31 -19.89
C ALA A 18 9.65 8.28 -18.51
N VAL A 19 10.35 9.37 -18.15
CA VAL A 19 11.04 9.47 -16.84
C VAL A 19 10.04 9.57 -15.69
N CYS A 20 8.95 10.32 -15.86
CA CYS A 20 7.90 10.40 -14.82
C CYS A 20 7.16 9.06 -14.63
N SER A 21 6.88 8.32 -15.70
CA SER A 21 6.26 6.99 -15.62
C SER A 21 7.16 5.96 -14.93
N ALA A 22 8.47 5.96 -15.26
CA ALA A 22 9.42 5.03 -14.64
C ALA A 22 9.65 5.31 -13.16
N ALA A 23 9.71 6.58 -12.75
CA ALA A 23 9.84 6.98 -11.34
C ALA A 23 8.58 6.61 -10.54
N SER A 24 7.38 6.83 -11.08
CA SER A 24 6.11 6.46 -10.46
C SER A 24 5.97 4.95 -10.27
N GLY A 25 6.40 4.14 -11.26
CA GLY A 25 6.43 2.69 -11.16
C GLY A 25 7.34 2.17 -10.05
N LYS A 26 8.54 2.73 -9.92
CA LYS A 26 9.50 2.36 -8.87
C LYS A 26 9.00 2.66 -7.46
N ILE A 27 8.28 3.77 -7.28
CA ILE A 27 7.68 4.13 -5.98
C ILE A 27 6.58 3.12 -5.64
N LEU A 28 5.69 2.82 -6.57
CA LEU A 28 4.62 1.83 -6.38
C LEU A 28 5.20 0.44 -6.07
N ASP A 29 6.20 -0.01 -6.79
CA ASP A 29 6.87 -1.29 -6.53
C ASP A 29 7.45 -1.35 -5.11
N ALA A 30 8.03 -0.24 -4.62
CA ALA A 30 8.54 -0.14 -3.26
C ALA A 30 7.42 -0.15 -2.22
N GLU A 31 6.31 0.55 -2.46
CA GLU A 31 5.12 0.54 -1.59
C GLU A 31 4.50 -0.85 -1.49
N GLU A 32 4.35 -1.54 -2.61
CA GLU A 32 3.85 -2.92 -2.65
C GLU A 32 4.79 -3.88 -1.90
N ALA A 33 6.10 -3.71 -2.04
CA ALA A 33 7.08 -4.52 -1.31
C ALA A 33 7.01 -4.28 0.20
N ILE A 34 6.80 -3.04 0.65
CA ILE A 34 6.63 -2.70 2.07
C ILE A 34 5.33 -3.31 2.61
N ALA A 35 4.23 -3.17 1.88
CA ALA A 35 2.94 -3.75 2.26
C ALA A 35 3.02 -5.28 2.38
N ALA A 36 3.67 -5.94 1.43
CA ALA A 36 3.88 -7.39 1.46
C ALA A 36 4.67 -7.81 2.71
N LYS A 37 5.79 -7.17 3.01
CA LYS A 37 6.61 -7.43 4.20
C LYS A 37 5.84 -7.16 5.49
N PHE A 38 5.03 -6.09 5.52
CA PHE A 38 4.18 -5.81 6.68
C PHE A 38 3.18 -6.94 6.94
N MET A 39 2.57 -7.47 5.90
CA MET A 39 1.62 -8.58 6.00
C MET A 39 2.25 -9.92 6.35
N GLU A 40 3.57 -10.09 6.16
CA GLU A 40 4.32 -11.31 6.52
C GLU A 40 4.53 -11.48 8.02
N GLY A 41 4.41 -10.42 8.82
CA GLY A 41 4.56 -10.49 10.27
C GLY A 41 6.00 -10.39 10.77
N ASN A 42 6.94 -9.88 9.98
CA ASN A 42 8.33 -9.68 10.37
C ASN A 42 8.63 -8.22 10.66
N TYR A 43 8.54 -7.80 11.92
CA TYR A 43 8.79 -6.42 12.34
C TYR A 43 10.18 -5.92 11.96
N LYS A 44 11.22 -6.75 12.15
CA LYS A 44 12.59 -6.36 11.84
C LYS A 44 12.79 -6.02 10.36
N ALA A 45 12.05 -6.68 9.47
CA ALA A 45 12.12 -6.42 8.03
C ALA A 45 11.41 -5.12 7.63
N VAL A 46 10.41 -4.69 8.39
CA VAL A 46 9.60 -3.51 8.03
C VAL A 46 9.88 -2.28 8.88
N SER A 47 10.48 -2.41 10.07
CA SER A 47 10.66 -1.31 11.01
C SER A 47 11.39 -0.09 10.41
N ALA A 48 12.42 -0.30 9.59
CA ALA A 48 13.14 0.76 8.90
C ALA A 48 12.34 1.45 7.78
N MET A 49 11.20 0.89 7.40
CA MET A 49 10.31 1.39 6.34
C MET A 49 9.08 2.11 6.89
N LEU A 50 8.98 2.24 8.21
CA LEU A 50 7.94 2.98 8.90
C LEU A 50 8.37 4.44 9.09
N THR A 51 7.40 5.37 9.14
CA THR A 51 7.69 6.74 9.59
C THR A 51 8.14 6.75 11.05
N ALA A 52 8.85 7.81 11.46
CA ALA A 52 9.31 7.95 12.86
C ALA A 52 8.17 7.89 13.87
N ASP A 53 7.04 8.52 13.55
CA ASP A 53 5.84 8.50 14.41
C ASP A 53 5.23 7.10 14.49
N MET A 54 5.20 6.38 13.38
CA MET A 54 4.70 5.01 13.38
C MET A 54 5.65 4.07 14.15
N GLN A 55 6.96 4.20 14.00
CA GLN A 55 7.94 3.43 14.79
C GLN A 55 7.77 3.65 16.29
N LYS A 56 7.50 4.89 16.70
CA LYS A 56 7.30 5.25 18.11
C LYS A 56 6.02 4.66 18.70
N ASN A 57 4.94 4.67 17.92
CA ASN A 57 3.60 4.27 18.40
C ASN A 57 3.30 2.79 18.12
N PHE A 58 3.96 2.18 17.15
CA PHE A 58 3.75 0.80 16.74
C PHE A 58 5.04 -0.01 16.92
N THR A 59 5.31 -0.35 18.17
CA THR A 59 6.49 -1.10 18.59
C THR A 59 6.47 -2.55 18.10
N GLN A 60 7.60 -3.26 18.25
CA GLN A 60 7.67 -4.69 17.92
C GLN A 60 6.61 -5.51 18.67
N GLU A 61 6.36 -5.20 19.93
CA GLU A 61 5.34 -5.87 20.73
C GLU A 61 3.93 -5.62 20.17
N ALA A 62 3.59 -4.36 19.89
CA ALA A 62 2.31 -3.99 19.27
C ALA A 62 2.11 -4.66 17.91
N TYR A 63 3.15 -4.72 17.10
CA TYR A 63 3.15 -5.41 15.81
C TYR A 63 2.92 -6.92 15.94
N THR A 64 3.62 -7.56 16.87
CA THR A 64 3.46 -8.99 17.14
C THR A 64 2.06 -9.32 17.63
N ASN A 65 1.52 -8.52 18.54
CA ASN A 65 0.16 -8.65 19.05
C ASN A 65 -0.89 -8.46 17.94
N PHE A 66 -0.70 -7.46 17.09
CA PHE A 66 -1.55 -7.24 15.92
C PHE A 66 -1.58 -8.44 14.99
N HIS A 67 -0.42 -9.01 14.65
CA HIS A 67 -0.35 -10.19 13.79
C HIS A 67 -0.94 -11.44 14.43
N SER A 68 -0.76 -11.61 15.74
CA SER A 68 -1.40 -12.70 16.49
C SER A 68 -2.91 -12.59 16.47
N GLN A 69 -3.43 -11.39 16.66
CA GLN A 69 -4.87 -11.12 16.57
C GLN A 69 -5.39 -11.32 15.14
N LEU A 70 -4.67 -10.83 14.13
CA LEU A 70 -5.01 -11.03 12.73
C LEU A 70 -5.11 -12.52 12.38
N ASN A 71 -4.13 -13.33 12.79
CA ASN A 71 -4.13 -14.77 12.56
C ASN A 71 -5.28 -15.47 13.32
N SER A 72 -5.60 -15.02 14.53
CA SER A 72 -6.71 -15.55 15.31
C SER A 72 -8.07 -15.28 14.65
N GLU A 73 -8.27 -14.07 14.14
CA GLU A 73 -9.53 -13.64 13.54
C GLU A 73 -9.71 -14.13 12.11
N PHE A 74 -8.65 -14.10 11.30
CA PHE A 74 -8.70 -14.42 9.87
C PHE A 74 -8.30 -15.86 9.54
N GLY A 75 -7.52 -16.51 10.41
CA GLY A 75 -6.81 -17.72 10.05
C GLY A 75 -5.68 -17.40 9.06
N GLN A 76 -5.24 -18.41 8.32
CA GLN A 76 -4.24 -18.22 7.28
C GLN A 76 -4.81 -17.35 6.14
N LEU A 77 -4.05 -16.33 5.73
CA LEU A 77 -4.44 -15.49 4.59
C LEU A 77 -4.16 -16.25 3.28
N THR A 78 -5.21 -16.49 2.51
CA THR A 78 -5.15 -17.23 1.24
C THR A 78 -5.04 -16.31 0.03
N THR A 79 -5.53 -15.08 0.13
CA THR A 79 -5.49 -14.09 -0.95
C THR A 79 -5.08 -12.73 -0.39
N LYS A 80 -4.09 -12.12 -1.06
CA LYS A 80 -3.66 -10.73 -0.85
C LYS A 80 -3.56 -10.09 -2.24
N LYS A 81 -4.54 -9.30 -2.63
CA LYS A 81 -4.60 -8.72 -3.97
C LYS A 81 -4.80 -7.21 -3.90
N LEU A 82 -3.85 -6.46 -4.47
CA LEU A 82 -4.00 -5.01 -4.64
C LEU A 82 -5.21 -4.71 -5.53
N ARG A 83 -6.09 -3.82 -5.07
CA ARG A 83 -7.34 -3.48 -5.73
C ARG A 83 -7.46 -2.02 -6.09
N ILE A 84 -6.98 -1.14 -5.21
CA ILE A 84 -7.13 0.31 -5.37
C ILE A 84 -5.79 0.95 -5.06
N ILE A 85 -5.40 1.89 -5.90
CA ILE A 85 -4.27 2.79 -5.72
C ILE A 85 -4.81 4.20 -5.82
N GLU A 86 -4.62 5.00 -4.78
CA GLU A 86 -5.03 6.40 -4.75
C GLU A 86 -3.78 7.25 -4.49
N LYS A 87 -3.54 8.23 -5.34
CA LYS A 87 -2.42 9.15 -5.27
C LYS A 87 -2.92 10.52 -4.85
N PHE A 88 -2.38 11.02 -3.74
CA PHE A 88 -2.64 12.36 -3.22
C PHE A 88 -1.34 13.17 -3.23
N ASP A 89 -1.43 14.47 -3.02
CA ASP A 89 -0.26 15.35 -3.05
C ASP A 89 0.76 15.01 -1.95
N ASP A 90 0.30 14.53 -0.81
CA ASP A 90 1.07 14.25 0.40
C ASP A 90 1.11 12.77 0.83
N ALA A 91 0.32 11.94 0.17
CA ALA A 91 0.23 10.52 0.54
C ALA A 91 -0.22 9.63 -0.61
N ASP A 92 0.24 8.39 -0.61
CA ASP A 92 -0.25 7.33 -1.47
C ASP A 92 -1.02 6.30 -0.63
N VAL A 93 -2.15 5.84 -1.14
CA VAL A 93 -3.01 4.86 -0.45
C VAL A 93 -3.17 3.61 -1.29
N LEU A 94 -2.75 2.47 -0.74
CA LEU A 94 -2.90 1.16 -1.35
C LEU A 94 -3.94 0.34 -0.58
N THR A 95 -4.96 -0.14 -1.29
CA THR A 95 -5.99 -1.00 -0.71
C THR A 95 -5.90 -2.42 -1.27
N TYR A 96 -5.62 -3.37 -0.38
CA TYR A 96 -5.61 -4.79 -0.68
C TYR A 96 -6.92 -5.46 -0.29
N GLN A 97 -7.39 -6.34 -1.14
CA GLN A 97 -8.38 -7.34 -0.75
C GLN A 97 -7.63 -8.50 -0.10
N ILE A 98 -8.05 -8.87 1.09
CA ILE A 98 -7.53 -10.04 1.80
C ILE A 98 -8.66 -11.04 2.06
N ILE A 99 -8.34 -12.30 1.89
CA ILE A 99 -9.22 -13.42 2.19
C ILE A 99 -8.46 -14.32 3.14
N GLY A 100 -9.07 -14.66 4.25
CA GLY A 100 -8.56 -15.62 5.22
C GLY A 100 -9.47 -16.83 5.31
N GLU A 101 -9.03 -17.88 5.96
CA GLU A 101 -9.81 -19.10 6.17
C GLU A 101 -11.14 -18.84 6.90
N LYS A 102 -11.17 -17.86 7.81
CA LYS A 102 -12.32 -17.51 8.65
C LYS A 102 -13.09 -16.29 8.16
N VAL A 103 -12.48 -15.47 7.29
CA VAL A 103 -13.07 -14.20 6.82
C VAL A 103 -13.05 -14.18 5.29
N PRO A 104 -14.22 -14.16 4.62
CA PRO A 104 -14.31 -14.33 3.16
C PRO A 104 -13.86 -13.09 2.39
N ALA A 105 -13.89 -11.92 2.98
CA ALA A 105 -13.41 -10.71 2.35
C ALA A 105 -13.15 -9.62 3.41
N ALA A 106 -11.98 -9.04 3.38
CA ALA A 106 -11.63 -7.87 4.15
C ALA A 106 -10.74 -6.95 3.31
N ARG A 107 -10.50 -5.74 3.77
CA ARG A 107 -9.59 -4.80 3.13
C ARG A 107 -8.47 -4.43 4.08
N PHE A 108 -7.26 -4.48 3.57
CA PHE A 108 -6.09 -3.94 4.24
C PHE A 108 -5.69 -2.66 3.50
N VAL A 109 -5.73 -1.53 4.18
CA VAL A 109 -5.40 -0.20 3.64
C VAL A 109 -4.06 0.23 4.20
N PHE A 110 -3.12 0.57 3.34
CA PHE A 110 -1.82 1.11 3.69
C PHE A 110 -1.71 2.55 3.22
N ILE A 111 -1.23 3.43 4.07
CA ILE A 111 -1.03 4.85 3.79
C ILE A 111 0.46 5.15 3.84
N PHE A 112 1.01 5.57 2.71
CA PHE A 112 2.42 5.90 2.55
C PHE A 112 2.61 7.40 2.44
N VAL A 113 3.72 7.90 2.97
CA VAL A 113 4.24 9.25 2.71
C VAL A 113 5.58 9.14 2.02
N LEU A 114 5.90 10.11 1.17
CA LEU A 114 7.16 10.13 0.45
C LEU A 114 8.19 10.95 1.22
N ASN A 115 9.35 10.37 1.45
CA ASN A 115 10.54 11.07 1.90
C ASN A 115 11.53 11.15 0.71
N GLY A 116 11.39 12.20 -0.10
CA GLY A 116 12.00 12.25 -1.42
C GLY A 116 11.36 11.23 -2.36
N GLU A 117 12.15 10.33 -2.92
CA GLU A 117 11.67 9.21 -3.77
C GLU A 117 11.43 7.91 -2.98
N LYS A 118 11.60 7.94 -1.66
CA LYS A 118 11.48 6.76 -0.80
C LYS A 118 10.14 6.78 -0.07
N PRO A 119 9.25 5.80 -0.32
CA PRO A 119 8.01 5.69 0.44
C PRO A 119 8.28 5.15 1.85
N LEU A 120 7.57 5.70 2.82
CA LEU A 120 7.53 5.22 4.20
C LEU A 120 6.09 4.94 4.59
N LEU A 121 5.86 3.81 5.26
CA LEU A 121 4.53 3.49 5.77
C LEU A 121 4.21 4.38 6.97
N ASN A 122 3.12 5.12 6.87
CA ASN A 122 2.68 6.10 7.86
C ASN A 122 1.49 5.63 8.70
N ASP A 123 0.60 4.84 8.10
CA ASP A 123 -0.58 4.30 8.78
C ASP A 123 -1.10 3.07 8.04
N PHE A 124 -1.89 2.25 8.71
CA PHE A 124 -2.60 1.14 8.10
C PHE A 124 -3.94 0.91 8.78
N ARG A 125 -4.88 0.29 8.07
CA ARG A 125 -6.21 -0.04 8.59
C ARG A 125 -6.66 -1.39 8.06
N VAL A 126 -7.32 -2.15 8.91
CA VAL A 126 -8.03 -3.38 8.51
C VAL A 126 -9.53 -3.08 8.57
N MET A 127 -10.20 -3.27 7.44
CA MET A 127 -11.63 -3.05 7.31
C MET A 127 -12.32 -4.40 7.07
N LEU A 128 -13.17 -4.79 8.01
CA LEU A 128 -14.00 -5.98 7.87
C LEU A 128 -15.19 -5.69 6.93
N PRO A 129 -15.68 -6.71 6.20
CA PRO A 129 -16.90 -6.55 5.43
C PRO A 129 -18.07 -6.25 6.40
N LYS A 130 -18.92 -5.30 6.03
CA LYS A 130 -20.16 -5.07 6.79
C LYS A 130 -21.00 -6.35 6.74
N PRO A 131 -21.60 -6.79 7.87
CA PRO A 131 -22.59 -7.85 7.82
C PRO A 131 -23.64 -7.49 6.77
N LYS A 132 -24.00 -8.43 5.91
CA LYS A 132 -25.16 -8.24 5.04
C LYS A 132 -26.36 -8.02 5.96
N GLU A 133 -26.93 -6.82 5.95
CA GLU A 133 -28.24 -6.60 6.57
C GLU A 133 -29.18 -7.66 6.00
N ALA A 134 -29.77 -8.47 6.88
CA ALA A 134 -30.78 -9.42 6.50
C ALA A 134 -31.90 -8.64 5.82
N ALA A 135 -32.18 -8.98 4.54
CA ALA A 135 -33.31 -8.36 3.85
C ALA A 135 -34.57 -8.50 4.73
N PRO A 136 -35.37 -7.43 4.90
CA PRO A 136 -36.56 -7.54 5.70
C PRO A 136 -37.42 -8.66 5.12
N ALA A 137 -37.80 -9.61 5.99
CA ALA A 137 -38.71 -10.68 5.63
C ALA A 137 -40.01 -10.08 5.10
N LYS A 138 -40.39 -10.46 3.86
CA LYS A 138 -41.69 -10.10 3.28
C LYS A 138 -42.80 -10.91 3.92
#